data_134652507decaecf768b4f9f8b53cb74
#
_entry.id   134652507decaecf768b4f9f8b53cb74
#
_cell.length_a   1.000
_cell.length_b   1.000
_cell.length_c   1.000
_cell.angle_alpha   90.00
_cell.angle_beta   90.00
_cell.angle_gamma   90.00
#
_symmetry.space_group_name_H-M   'P 1'
#
loop_
_entity.id
_entity.type
_entity.pdbx_description
1 polymer ?
#
loop_
_entity_poly.entity_id
_entity_poly.type
_entity_poly.pdbx_seq_one_letter_code
_entity_poly.pdbx_strand_id
1 'polypeptide(L)'
;MTAVALAVHLLGAVVWVGGMFAIYVCLRPALGTLEPPQRLRLMRITFQKFCPWVWLAILLLLASGYWMLFTTFGGFAGARLYIHLMQMIGWLMIALFVWLFHGPWLAFKRAVDVEDWPSASATLNRIRQIIAVNLPLGLLVVVIGGSGRYWG
;
A
#
# COMPACT_ATOMS: atom_id res chain seq x y z
N MET A 1 5.09 10.40 24.10
CA MET A 1 4.07 9.62 23.38
C MET A 1 4.05 9.95 21.90
N THR A 2 4.19 11.21 21.48
CA THR A 2 4.23 11.61 20.05
C THR A 2 5.35 10.92 19.26
N ALA A 3 6.54 10.76 19.83
CA ALA A 3 7.66 10.06 19.16
C ALA A 3 7.33 8.59 18.86
N VAL A 4 6.64 7.89 19.75
CA VAL A 4 6.20 6.50 19.54
C VAL A 4 5.14 6.43 18.43
N ALA A 5 4.16 7.34 18.45
CA ALA A 5 3.15 7.42 17.42
C ALA A 5 3.78 7.69 16.03
N LEU A 6 4.77 8.59 15.96
CA LEU A 6 5.51 8.86 14.74
C LEU A 6 6.29 7.62 14.27
N ALA A 7 6.98 6.92 15.19
CA ALA A 7 7.72 5.71 14.85
C ALA A 7 6.78 4.61 14.28
N VAL A 8 5.64 4.39 14.92
CA VAL A 8 4.61 3.44 14.43
C VAL A 8 4.08 3.85 13.05
N HIS A 9 3.83 5.15 12.84
CA HIS A 9 3.38 5.69 11.56
C HIS A 9 4.41 5.44 10.45
N LEU A 10 5.68 5.73 10.72
CA LEU A 10 6.77 5.51 9.77
C LEU A 10 6.95 4.02 9.45
N LEU A 11 6.89 3.14 10.45
CA LEU A 11 6.96 1.69 10.23
C LEU A 11 5.81 1.19 9.36
N GLY A 12 4.58 1.66 9.59
CA GLY A 12 3.44 1.36 8.74
C GLY A 12 3.66 1.79 7.29
N ALA A 13 4.18 3.01 7.08
CA ALA A 13 4.51 3.51 5.74
C ALA A 13 5.61 2.67 5.06
N VAL A 14 6.67 2.32 5.78
CA VAL A 14 7.76 1.47 5.26
C VAL A 14 7.25 0.09 4.85
N VAL A 15 6.42 -0.55 5.67
CA VAL A 15 5.87 -1.88 5.36
C VAL A 15 4.98 -1.81 4.12
N TRP A 16 4.09 -0.84 4.03
CA TRP A 16 3.16 -0.77 2.91
C TRP A 16 3.84 -0.28 1.63
N VAL A 17 4.46 0.89 1.65
CA VAL A 17 5.06 1.51 0.46
C VAL A 17 6.31 0.74 0.03
N GLY A 18 7.18 0.38 0.98
CA GLY A 18 8.38 -0.42 0.70
C GLY A 18 8.04 -1.83 0.20
N GLY A 19 7.00 -2.46 0.76
CA GLY A 19 6.51 -3.75 0.28
C GLY A 19 5.97 -3.69 -1.14
N MET A 20 5.19 -2.66 -1.49
CA MET A 20 4.75 -2.43 -2.88
C MET A 20 5.96 -2.21 -3.81
N PHE A 21 6.94 -1.43 -3.38
CA PHE A 21 8.15 -1.18 -4.15
C PHE A 21 8.92 -2.49 -4.40
N ALA A 22 9.16 -3.29 -3.37
CA ALA A 22 9.87 -4.56 -3.48
C ALA A 22 9.16 -5.54 -4.44
N ILE A 23 7.83 -5.65 -4.34
CA ILE A 23 7.04 -6.54 -5.20
C ILE A 23 7.00 -6.03 -6.64
N TYR A 24 6.74 -4.73 -6.83
CA TYR A 24 6.51 -4.18 -8.16
C TYR A 24 7.81 -3.95 -8.95
N VAL A 25 8.84 -3.41 -8.29
CA VAL A 25 10.10 -3.01 -8.95
C VAL A 25 11.12 -4.14 -8.98
N CYS A 26 11.23 -4.93 -7.90
CA CYS A 26 12.24 -5.97 -7.80
C CYS A 26 11.71 -7.37 -8.16
N LEU A 27 10.64 -7.81 -7.50
CA LEU A 27 10.15 -9.18 -7.68
C LEU A 27 9.54 -9.39 -9.06
N ARG A 28 8.72 -8.45 -9.54
CA ARG A 28 8.02 -8.59 -10.83
C ARG A 28 8.95 -8.86 -12.02
N PRO A 29 10.05 -8.13 -12.24
CA PRO A 29 10.99 -8.45 -13.32
C PRO A 29 11.67 -9.79 -13.13
N ALA A 30 12.07 -10.15 -11.90
CA ALA A 30 12.71 -11.41 -11.58
C ALA A 30 11.84 -12.63 -11.91
N LEU A 31 10.51 -12.48 -11.80
CA LEU A 31 9.56 -13.54 -12.18
C LEU A 31 9.51 -13.85 -13.68
N GLY A 32 10.11 -13.00 -14.52
CA GLY A 32 10.20 -13.24 -15.97
C GLY A 32 10.99 -14.51 -16.35
N THR A 33 11.82 -15.01 -15.45
CA THR A 33 12.60 -16.25 -15.62
C THR A 33 11.80 -17.53 -15.36
N LEU A 34 10.60 -17.41 -14.79
CA LEU A 34 9.75 -18.54 -14.42
C LEU A 34 8.68 -18.79 -15.51
N GLU A 35 8.28 -20.05 -15.63
CA GLU A 35 7.13 -20.44 -16.45
C GLU A 35 5.84 -19.78 -15.94
N PRO A 36 4.87 -19.47 -16.82
CA PRO A 36 3.67 -18.75 -16.46
C PRO A 36 2.92 -19.31 -15.24
N PRO A 37 2.66 -20.64 -15.11
CA PRO A 37 1.98 -21.19 -13.93
C PRO A 37 2.77 -20.99 -12.62
N GLN A 38 4.09 -21.18 -12.68
CA GLN A 38 4.97 -21.02 -11.51
C GLN A 38 4.97 -19.56 -11.03
N ARG A 39 5.07 -18.61 -11.96
CA ARG A 39 5.02 -17.18 -11.69
C ARG A 39 3.70 -16.76 -11.04
N LEU A 40 2.57 -17.26 -11.55
CA LEU A 40 1.24 -16.95 -11.02
C LEU A 40 1.06 -17.54 -9.60
N ARG A 41 1.47 -18.77 -9.38
CA ARG A 41 1.46 -19.41 -8.05
C ARG A 41 2.33 -18.64 -7.04
N LEU A 42 3.53 -18.22 -7.44
CA LEU A 42 4.42 -17.44 -6.57
C LEU A 42 3.81 -16.08 -6.21
N MET A 43 3.23 -15.38 -7.19
CA MET A 43 2.54 -14.11 -6.92
C MET A 43 1.33 -14.28 -6.00
N ARG A 44 0.58 -15.37 -6.15
CA ARG A 44 -0.54 -15.70 -5.24
C ARG A 44 -0.06 -15.87 -3.81
N ILE A 45 1.02 -16.62 -3.58
CA ILE A 45 1.61 -16.81 -2.24
C ILE A 45 2.11 -15.48 -1.68
N THR A 46 2.80 -14.69 -2.50
CA THR A 46 3.32 -13.38 -2.11
C THR A 46 2.20 -12.45 -1.64
N PHE A 47 1.14 -12.28 -2.42
CA PHE A 47 0.01 -11.42 -2.03
C PHE A 47 -0.76 -11.98 -0.82
N GLN A 48 -0.91 -13.30 -0.73
CA GLN A 48 -1.55 -13.92 0.43
C GLN A 48 -0.81 -13.60 1.75
N LYS A 49 0.51 -13.51 1.69
CA LYS A 49 1.35 -13.12 2.82
C LYS A 49 1.42 -11.60 3.03
N PHE A 50 1.41 -10.83 1.96
CA PHE A 50 1.57 -9.38 2.01
C PHE A 50 0.29 -8.62 2.40
N CYS A 51 -0.88 -9.02 1.89
CA CYS A 51 -2.14 -8.30 2.17
C CYS A 51 -2.47 -8.14 3.65
N PRO A 52 -2.27 -9.14 4.54
CA PRO A 52 -2.48 -8.95 5.98
C PRO A 52 -1.58 -7.87 6.58
N TRP A 53 -0.33 -7.77 6.14
CA TRP A 53 0.59 -6.71 6.56
C TRP A 53 0.16 -5.33 6.10
N VAL A 54 -0.44 -5.22 4.90
CA VAL A 54 -1.02 -3.95 4.43
C VAL A 54 -2.21 -3.54 5.29
N TRP A 55 -3.10 -4.48 5.64
CA TRP A 55 -4.21 -4.20 6.56
C TRP A 55 -3.72 -3.71 7.92
N LEU A 56 -2.71 -4.38 8.48
CA LEU A 56 -2.09 -3.94 9.74
C LEU A 56 -1.47 -2.55 9.59
N ALA A 57 -0.75 -2.30 8.50
CA ALA A 57 -0.14 -1.01 8.22
C ALA A 57 -1.20 0.11 8.12
N ILE A 58 -2.32 -0.13 7.45
CA ILE A 58 -3.44 0.82 7.36
C ILE A 58 -3.97 1.17 8.75
N LEU A 59 -4.23 0.16 9.60
CA LEU A 59 -4.70 0.38 10.97
C LEU A 59 -3.71 1.20 11.79
N LEU A 60 -2.43 0.86 11.72
CA LEU A 60 -1.37 1.58 12.43
C LEU A 60 -1.20 3.02 11.93
N LEU A 61 -1.26 3.23 10.61
CA LEU A 61 -1.18 4.56 9.99
C LEU A 61 -2.35 5.44 10.39
N LEU A 62 -3.57 4.93 10.36
CA LEU A 62 -4.76 5.68 10.78
C LEU A 62 -4.71 5.98 12.28
N ALA A 63 -4.47 4.98 13.13
CA ALA A 63 -4.42 5.16 14.57
C ALA A 63 -3.34 6.18 14.99
N SER A 64 -2.11 6.02 14.49
CA SER A 64 -1.00 6.92 14.83
C SER A 64 -1.15 8.30 14.19
N GLY A 65 -1.65 8.38 12.96
CA GLY A 65 -1.87 9.64 12.24
C GLY A 65 -2.93 10.51 12.92
N TYR A 66 -4.10 9.93 13.24
CA TYR A 66 -5.14 10.66 13.97
C TYR A 66 -4.75 10.98 15.41
N TRP A 67 -4.03 10.07 16.08
CA TRP A 67 -3.46 10.40 17.39
C TRP A 67 -2.60 11.67 17.33
N MET A 68 -1.66 11.74 16.40
CA MET A 68 -0.81 12.92 16.23
C MET A 68 -1.60 14.15 15.80
N LEU A 69 -2.61 14.00 14.93
CA LEU A 69 -3.46 15.10 14.50
C LEU A 69 -4.14 15.80 15.67
N PHE A 70 -4.70 15.05 16.61
CA PHE A 70 -5.42 15.64 17.74
C PHE A 70 -4.50 16.06 18.88
N THR A 71 -3.44 15.32 19.16
CA THR A 71 -2.56 15.61 20.33
C THR A 71 -1.46 16.62 20.03
N THR A 72 -1.01 16.71 18.78
CA THR A 72 0.13 17.56 18.39
C THR A 72 -0.29 18.80 17.62
N PHE A 73 -1.30 18.67 16.75
CA PHE A 73 -1.75 19.75 15.86
C PHE A 73 -3.06 20.41 16.30
N GLY A 74 -3.69 19.93 17.38
CA GLY A 74 -4.96 20.49 17.87
C GLY A 74 -6.16 20.22 16.97
N GLY A 75 -6.08 19.14 16.15
CA GLY A 75 -7.12 18.75 15.21
C GLY A 75 -6.95 19.33 13.82
N PHE A 76 -8.00 19.24 13.02
CA PHE A 76 -7.98 19.65 11.60
C PHE A 76 -7.70 21.14 11.38
N ALA A 77 -8.22 21.99 12.28
CA ALA A 77 -8.05 23.45 12.14
C ALA A 77 -6.60 23.91 12.40
N GLY A 78 -5.84 23.17 13.21
CA GLY A 78 -4.44 23.47 13.49
C GLY A 78 -3.46 22.73 12.56
N ALA A 79 -3.97 21.86 11.70
CA ALA A 79 -3.14 21.08 10.80
C ALA A 79 -2.63 21.93 9.64
N ARG A 80 -1.33 21.80 9.33
CA ARG A 80 -0.72 22.46 8.17
C ARG A 80 -1.14 21.76 6.86
N LEU A 81 -0.99 22.46 5.73
CA LEU A 81 -1.39 21.98 4.41
C LEU A 81 -0.85 20.57 4.08
N TYR A 82 0.42 20.29 4.40
CA TYR A 82 1.02 18.98 4.10
C TYR A 82 0.32 17.82 4.81
N ILE A 83 -0.26 18.05 6.01
CA ILE A 83 -1.01 17.03 6.75
C ILE A 83 -2.33 16.71 6.03
N HIS A 84 -3.03 17.74 5.54
CA HIS A 84 -4.25 17.55 4.74
C HIS A 84 -3.96 16.81 3.43
N LEU A 85 -2.85 17.14 2.76
CA LEU A 85 -2.42 16.43 1.54
C LEU A 85 -2.10 14.96 1.82
N MET A 86 -1.34 14.68 2.89
CA MET A 86 -1.05 13.30 3.31
C MET A 86 -2.32 12.51 3.60
N GLN A 87 -3.29 13.13 4.28
CA GLN A 87 -4.55 12.50 4.63
C GLN A 87 -5.40 12.21 3.38
N MET A 88 -5.54 13.18 2.48
CA MET A 88 -6.29 13.00 1.24
C MET A 88 -5.71 11.88 0.37
N ILE A 89 -4.39 11.91 0.15
CA ILE A 89 -3.71 10.87 -0.64
C ILE A 89 -3.78 9.52 0.09
N GLY A 90 -3.59 9.50 1.41
CA GLY A 90 -3.68 8.28 2.22
C GLY A 90 -5.05 7.60 2.09
N TRP A 91 -6.14 8.36 2.16
CA TRP A 91 -7.49 7.82 1.95
C TRP A 91 -7.69 7.28 0.52
N LEU A 92 -7.18 7.97 -0.49
CA LEU A 92 -7.21 7.47 -1.87
C LEU A 92 -6.44 6.14 -1.99
N MET A 93 -5.26 6.04 -1.38
CA MET A 93 -4.46 4.81 -1.35
C MET A 93 -5.22 3.66 -0.67
N ILE A 94 -5.88 3.93 0.45
CA ILE A 94 -6.71 2.95 1.16
C ILE A 94 -7.87 2.49 0.27
N ALA A 95 -8.58 3.40 -0.37
CA ALA A 95 -9.68 3.08 -1.27
C ALA A 95 -9.23 2.18 -2.44
N LEU A 96 -8.08 2.49 -3.05
CA LEU A 96 -7.48 1.66 -4.10
C LEU A 96 -7.10 0.26 -3.59
N PHE A 97 -6.57 0.16 -2.38
CA PHE A 97 -6.23 -1.14 -1.78
C PHE A 97 -7.49 -1.96 -1.44
N VAL A 98 -8.51 -1.33 -0.86
CA VAL A 98 -9.79 -2.00 -0.54
C VAL A 98 -10.43 -2.55 -1.81
N TRP A 99 -10.46 -1.76 -2.89
CA TRP A 99 -10.93 -2.21 -4.19
C TRP A 99 -10.09 -3.37 -4.75
N LEU A 100 -8.77 -3.25 -4.71
CA LEU A 100 -7.85 -4.32 -5.11
C LEU A 100 -8.14 -5.61 -4.33
N PHE A 101 -8.28 -5.51 -3.01
CA PHE A 101 -8.44 -6.66 -2.13
C PHE A 101 -9.78 -7.39 -2.35
N HIS A 102 -10.89 -6.68 -2.44
CA HIS A 102 -12.22 -7.28 -2.56
C HIS A 102 -12.60 -7.67 -4.00
N GLY A 103 -11.95 -7.10 -5.01
CA GLY A 103 -12.19 -7.42 -6.40
C GLY A 103 -11.08 -8.28 -7.03
N PRO A 104 -10.07 -7.62 -7.61
CA PRO A 104 -9.03 -8.32 -8.38
C PRO A 104 -8.28 -9.40 -7.61
N TRP A 105 -7.98 -9.19 -6.32
CA TRP A 105 -7.28 -10.19 -5.51
C TRP A 105 -8.08 -11.47 -5.31
N LEU A 106 -9.36 -11.36 -4.96
CA LEU A 106 -10.21 -12.54 -4.79
C LEU A 106 -10.41 -13.30 -6.10
N ALA A 107 -10.58 -12.58 -7.20
CA ALA A 107 -10.69 -13.18 -8.53
C ALA A 107 -9.38 -13.88 -8.94
N PHE A 108 -8.23 -13.23 -8.72
CA PHE A 108 -6.92 -13.81 -8.98
C PHE A 108 -6.67 -15.09 -8.17
N LYS A 109 -6.97 -15.06 -6.87
CA LYS A 109 -6.84 -16.20 -5.98
C LYS A 109 -7.66 -17.40 -6.50
N ARG A 110 -8.93 -17.17 -6.85
CA ARG A 110 -9.82 -18.24 -7.38
C ARG A 110 -9.29 -18.80 -8.70
N ALA A 111 -8.89 -17.94 -9.63
CA ALA A 111 -8.37 -18.37 -10.93
C ALA A 111 -7.10 -19.24 -10.80
N VAL A 112 -6.19 -18.88 -9.89
CA VAL A 112 -5.00 -19.71 -9.62
C VAL A 112 -5.37 -21.04 -8.95
N ASP A 113 -6.33 -21.03 -8.02
CA ASP A 113 -6.75 -22.23 -7.30
C ASP A 113 -7.42 -23.28 -8.21
N VAL A 114 -8.10 -22.84 -9.32
CA VAL A 114 -8.68 -23.73 -10.32
C VAL A 114 -7.79 -23.90 -11.58
N GLU A 115 -6.57 -23.39 -11.54
CA GLU A 115 -5.57 -23.46 -12.63
C GLU A 115 -6.05 -22.81 -13.95
N ASP A 116 -6.95 -21.84 -13.88
CA ASP A 116 -7.33 -21.00 -15.02
C ASP A 116 -6.27 -19.91 -15.25
N TRP A 117 -5.19 -20.29 -15.94
CA TRP A 117 -4.03 -19.42 -16.16
C TRP A 117 -4.33 -18.17 -17.00
N PRO A 118 -5.18 -18.21 -18.04
CA PRO A 118 -5.59 -17.01 -18.76
C PRO A 118 -6.29 -15.99 -17.87
N SER A 119 -7.29 -16.40 -17.09
CA SER A 119 -8.02 -15.53 -16.16
C SER A 119 -7.13 -15.04 -15.03
N ALA A 120 -6.24 -15.88 -14.50
CA ALA A 120 -5.27 -15.51 -13.49
C ALA A 120 -4.30 -14.44 -14.01
N SER A 121 -3.80 -14.58 -15.23
CA SER A 121 -2.91 -13.61 -15.86
C SER A 121 -3.59 -12.26 -16.09
N ALA A 122 -4.82 -12.27 -16.61
CA ALA A 122 -5.60 -11.06 -16.83
C ALA A 122 -5.89 -10.31 -15.51
N THR A 123 -6.24 -11.06 -14.47
CA THR A 123 -6.55 -10.49 -13.16
C THR A 123 -5.30 -9.96 -12.45
N LEU A 124 -4.17 -10.69 -12.55
CA LEU A 124 -2.89 -10.20 -12.05
C LEU A 124 -2.48 -8.89 -12.73
N ASN A 125 -2.78 -8.73 -14.02
CA ASN A 125 -2.49 -7.48 -14.72
C ASN A 125 -3.30 -6.29 -14.15
N ARG A 126 -4.57 -6.50 -13.79
CA ARG A 126 -5.38 -5.48 -13.09
C ARG A 126 -4.78 -5.11 -11.72
N ILE A 127 -4.34 -6.11 -10.93
CA ILE A 127 -3.63 -5.86 -9.66
C ILE A 127 -2.40 -4.99 -9.90
N ARG A 128 -1.62 -5.30 -10.92
CA ARG A 128 -0.40 -4.54 -11.28
C ARG A 128 -0.72 -3.09 -11.66
N GLN A 129 -1.80 -2.84 -12.38
CA GLN A 129 -2.23 -1.48 -12.75
C GLN A 129 -2.60 -0.66 -11.51
N ILE A 130 -3.31 -1.25 -10.54
CA ILE A 130 -3.66 -0.57 -9.30
C ILE A 130 -2.39 -0.26 -8.48
N ILE A 131 -1.47 -1.22 -8.37
CA ILE A 131 -0.19 -1.00 -7.67
C ILE A 131 0.64 0.08 -8.38
N ALA A 132 0.63 0.11 -9.72
CA ALA A 132 1.34 1.12 -10.51
C ALA A 132 0.85 2.55 -10.26
N VAL A 133 -0.40 2.71 -9.83
CA VAL A 133 -0.96 4.00 -9.38
C VAL A 133 -0.67 4.23 -7.89
N ASN A 134 -0.88 3.20 -7.07
CA ASN A 134 -0.79 3.33 -5.62
C ASN A 134 0.66 3.54 -5.11
N LEU A 135 1.64 2.95 -5.79
CA LEU A 135 3.06 3.09 -5.41
C LEU A 135 3.59 4.53 -5.57
N PRO A 136 3.41 5.24 -6.69
CA PRO A 136 3.80 6.65 -6.80
C PRO A 136 3.08 7.54 -5.78
N LEU A 137 1.81 7.29 -5.51
CA LEU A 137 1.08 8.01 -4.45
C LEU A 137 1.72 7.78 -3.08
N GLY A 138 2.10 6.54 -2.77
CA GLY A 138 2.79 6.21 -1.53
C GLY A 138 4.15 6.89 -1.41
N LEU A 139 4.95 6.89 -2.47
CA LEU A 139 6.23 7.60 -2.49
C LEU A 139 6.04 9.11 -2.33
N LEU A 140 5.02 9.68 -2.98
CA LEU A 140 4.68 11.09 -2.83
C LEU A 140 4.31 11.43 -1.38
N VAL A 141 3.49 10.61 -0.73
CA VAL A 141 3.12 10.80 0.69
C VAL A 141 4.35 10.75 1.59
N VAL A 142 5.29 9.85 1.33
CA VAL A 142 6.55 9.77 2.09
C VAL A 142 7.37 11.05 1.93
N VAL A 143 7.47 11.59 0.71
CA VAL A 143 8.16 12.87 0.45
C VAL A 143 7.44 14.02 1.16
N ILE A 144 6.12 14.13 1.04
CA ILE A 144 5.31 15.17 1.70
C ILE A 144 5.49 15.09 3.22
N GLY A 145 5.40 13.88 3.81
CA GLY A 145 5.56 13.69 5.24
C GLY A 145 6.96 14.01 5.77
N GLY A 146 7.99 13.68 5.00
CA GLY A 146 9.39 13.96 5.35
C GLY A 146 9.78 15.43 5.20
N SER A 147 9.26 16.12 4.17
CA SER A 147 9.63 17.49 3.83
C SER A 147 8.63 18.56 4.28
N GLY A 148 7.35 18.21 4.44
CA GLY A 148 6.27 19.18 4.62
C GLY A 148 6.40 20.10 5.83
N ARG A 149 7.12 19.66 6.87
CA ARG A 149 7.43 20.50 8.04
C ARG A 149 8.30 21.73 7.69
N TYR A 150 8.97 21.70 6.53
CA TYR A 150 9.88 22.76 6.06
C TYR A 150 9.25 23.66 4.98
N TRP A 151 7.99 23.50 4.64
CA TRP A 151 7.34 24.27 3.58
C TRP A 151 6.83 25.66 4.02
N GLY A 152 7.25 26.17 5.13
CA GLY A 152 6.86 27.51 5.60
C GLY A 152 5.71 27.51 6.60
#